data_ef6b494baeda57fcad4afbc5d0e7d5d8
#
_entry.id   ef6b494baeda57fcad4afbc5d0e7d5d8
#
_cell.length_a   1.000
_cell.length_b   1.000
_cell.length_c   1.000
_cell.angle_alpha   90.00
_cell.angle_beta   90.00
_cell.angle_gamma   90.00
#
_symmetry.space_group_name_H-M   'P 1'
#
loop_
_entity.id
_entity.type
_entity.pdbx_description
1 polymer ?
#
loop_
_entity_poly.entity_id
_entity_poly.type
_entity_poly.pdbx_seq_one_letter_code
_entity_poly.pdbx_strand_id
1 'polypeptide(L)'
;MATVNPTTRSPLRRRMLMLGLGLVAGLGVWFWGPLGAYAQTASAFGARVACSCRYIGGRSLGDCKKDFEAGMELVMLSQDAQAKTVTARFPLLARQTATYHPGLGCQLEPWRD
;
A
#
# COMPACT_ATOMS: atom_id res chain seq x y z
N MET A 1 43.62 -20.33 -16.07
CA MET A 1 42.33 -19.69 -15.90
C MET A 1 41.50 -20.51 -14.94
N ALA A 2 41.23 -19.98 -13.76
CA ALA A 2 40.37 -20.65 -12.82
C ALA A 2 38.91 -20.46 -13.28
N THR A 3 38.33 -21.47 -13.90
CA THR A 3 36.92 -21.55 -14.10
C THR A 3 36.25 -21.70 -12.74
N VAL A 4 35.63 -20.63 -12.27
CA VAL A 4 34.80 -20.68 -11.07
C VAL A 4 33.61 -21.59 -11.41
N ASN A 5 33.68 -22.83 -10.99
CA ASN A 5 32.62 -23.79 -11.16
C ASN A 5 31.46 -23.36 -10.24
N PRO A 6 30.28 -23.00 -10.76
CA PRO A 6 29.17 -22.53 -9.94
C PRO A 6 28.62 -23.61 -8.99
N THR A 7 29.10 -24.85 -9.11
CA THR A 7 28.66 -25.96 -8.27
C THR A 7 29.47 -26.14 -6.97
N THR A 8 30.57 -25.40 -6.79
CA THR A 8 31.37 -25.45 -5.56
C THR A 8 31.10 -24.26 -4.66
N ARG A 9 29.84 -24.00 -4.38
CA ARG A 9 29.49 -23.09 -3.28
C ARG A 9 29.87 -23.81 -1.98
N SER A 10 30.80 -23.22 -1.21
CA SER A 10 31.19 -23.78 0.07
C SER A 10 29.95 -24.05 0.94
N PRO A 11 29.89 -25.15 1.69
CA PRO A 11 28.74 -25.47 2.55
C PRO A 11 28.47 -24.36 3.56
N LEU A 12 29.50 -23.62 3.96
CA LEU A 12 29.35 -22.45 4.83
C LEU A 12 28.56 -21.33 4.17
N ARG A 13 28.87 -20.99 2.91
CA ARG A 13 28.13 -19.97 2.16
C ARG A 13 26.67 -20.35 1.99
N ARG A 14 26.37 -21.62 1.71
CA ARG A 14 25.02 -22.14 1.61
C ARG A 14 24.27 -22.01 2.94
N ARG A 15 24.91 -22.37 4.05
CA ARG A 15 24.34 -22.25 5.39
C ARG A 15 24.05 -20.78 5.74
N MET A 16 24.94 -19.85 5.43
CA MET A 16 24.75 -18.43 5.68
C MET A 16 23.61 -17.86 4.83
N LEU A 17 23.49 -18.27 3.57
CA LEU A 17 22.36 -17.86 2.71
C LEU A 17 21.03 -18.39 3.25
N MET A 18 20.99 -19.63 3.71
CA MET A 18 19.77 -20.23 4.30
C MET A 18 19.37 -19.54 5.59
N LEU A 19 20.33 -19.21 6.46
CA LEU A 19 20.08 -18.46 7.68
C LEU A 19 19.58 -17.04 7.37
N GLY A 20 20.18 -16.37 6.40
CA GLY A 20 19.75 -15.04 5.94
C GLY A 20 18.34 -15.05 5.39
N LEU A 21 18.01 -16.02 4.54
CA LEU A 21 16.67 -16.21 4.00
C LEU A 21 15.65 -16.50 5.10
N GLY A 22 16.00 -17.36 6.06
CA GLY A 22 15.14 -17.67 7.19
C GLY A 22 14.87 -16.46 8.06
N LEU A 23 15.89 -15.63 8.29
CA LEU A 23 15.77 -14.40 9.06
C LEU A 23 14.84 -13.39 8.34
N VAL A 24 15.04 -13.19 7.05
CA VAL A 24 14.21 -12.28 6.24
C VAL A 24 12.77 -12.78 6.21
N ALA A 25 12.54 -14.08 6.00
CA ALA A 25 11.21 -14.66 6.00
C ALA A 25 10.53 -14.51 7.37
N GLY A 26 11.26 -14.76 8.46
CA GLY A 26 10.74 -14.60 9.82
C GLY A 26 10.36 -13.15 10.15
N LEU A 27 11.19 -12.20 9.76
CA LEU A 27 10.90 -10.77 9.91
C LEU A 27 9.70 -10.35 9.05
N GLY A 28 9.62 -10.85 7.81
CA GLY A 28 8.48 -10.58 6.94
C GLY A 28 7.16 -11.06 7.52
N VAL A 29 7.12 -12.27 8.06
CA VAL A 29 5.93 -12.81 8.73
C VAL A 29 5.58 -12.01 10.00
N TRP A 30 6.59 -11.66 10.78
CA TRP A 30 6.41 -10.88 12.02
C TRP A 30 5.81 -9.50 11.76
N PHE A 31 6.33 -8.79 10.74
CA PHE A 31 5.90 -7.43 10.40
C PHE A 31 4.67 -7.39 9.48
N TRP A 32 4.21 -8.53 8.97
CA TRP A 32 3.08 -8.57 8.03
C TRP A 32 1.80 -7.99 8.63
N GLY A 33 1.47 -8.36 9.88
CA GLY A 33 0.30 -7.85 10.58
C GLY A 33 0.33 -6.33 10.78
N PRO A 34 1.38 -5.77 11.42
CA PRO A 34 1.52 -4.32 11.59
C PRO A 34 1.58 -3.57 10.25
N LEU A 35 2.27 -4.12 9.25
CA LEU A 35 2.38 -3.51 7.93
C LEU A 35 1.03 -3.51 7.21
N GLY A 36 0.27 -4.59 7.31
CA GLY A 36 -1.09 -4.68 6.77
C GLY A 36 -2.03 -3.66 7.40
N ALA A 37 -1.98 -3.53 8.71
CA ALA A 37 -2.77 -2.53 9.44
C ALA A 37 -2.39 -1.10 9.04
N TYR A 38 -1.11 -0.80 8.89
CA TYR A 38 -0.63 0.49 8.40
C TYR A 38 -1.13 0.77 6.98
N ALA A 39 -0.98 -0.20 6.08
CA ALA A 39 -1.41 -0.07 4.69
C ALA A 39 -2.92 0.15 4.58
N GLN A 40 -3.70 -0.52 5.41
CA GLN A 40 -5.16 -0.38 5.46
C GLN A 40 -5.57 1.00 5.95
N THR A 41 -4.94 1.48 7.01
CA THR A 41 -5.18 2.83 7.55
C THR A 41 -4.78 3.91 6.54
N ALA A 42 -3.62 3.79 5.93
CA ALA A 42 -3.14 4.73 4.92
C ALA A 42 -4.07 4.76 3.70
N SER A 43 -4.56 3.61 3.24
CA SER A 43 -5.50 3.52 2.13
C SER A 43 -6.85 4.14 2.48
N ALA A 44 -7.37 3.87 3.67
CA ALA A 44 -8.64 4.45 4.15
C ALA A 44 -8.55 5.96 4.26
N PHE A 45 -7.51 6.47 4.88
CA PHE A 45 -7.25 7.90 4.99
C PHE A 45 -7.10 8.53 3.61
N GLY A 46 -6.27 7.94 2.74
CA GLY A 46 -6.02 8.42 1.39
C GLY A 46 -7.28 8.47 0.54
N ALA A 47 -8.11 7.43 0.57
CA ALA A 47 -9.37 7.39 -0.17
C ALA A 47 -10.33 8.50 0.29
N ARG A 48 -10.47 8.68 1.59
CA ARG A 48 -11.38 9.67 2.16
C ARG A 48 -10.92 11.10 1.87
N VAL A 49 -9.65 11.38 2.10
CA VAL A 49 -9.06 12.72 1.85
C VAL A 49 -9.12 13.05 0.36
N ALA A 50 -8.70 12.15 -0.50
CA ALA A 50 -8.70 12.38 -1.94
C ALA A 50 -10.11 12.51 -2.51
N CYS A 51 -11.08 11.74 -2.02
CA CYS A 51 -12.48 11.85 -2.39
C CYS A 51 -13.04 13.25 -2.02
N SER A 52 -12.80 13.70 -0.80
CA SER A 52 -13.25 15.01 -0.35
C SER A 52 -12.56 16.13 -1.13
N CYS A 53 -11.27 16.03 -1.37
CA CYS A 53 -10.51 16.99 -2.16
C CYS A 53 -11.03 17.07 -3.60
N ARG A 54 -11.33 15.92 -4.22
CA ARG A 54 -11.80 15.85 -5.61
C ARG A 54 -13.23 16.30 -5.80
N TYR A 55 -14.16 15.79 -4.99
CA TYR A 55 -15.59 15.99 -5.20
C TYR A 55 -16.20 17.13 -4.39
N ILE A 56 -15.60 17.53 -3.31
CA ILE A 56 -16.01 18.71 -2.53
C ILE A 56 -15.11 19.90 -2.86
N GLY A 57 -13.79 19.70 -2.86
CA GLY A 57 -12.82 20.76 -3.16
C GLY A 57 -12.69 21.13 -4.63
N GLY A 58 -13.16 20.27 -5.54
CA GLY A 58 -13.08 20.50 -6.99
C GLY A 58 -11.67 20.44 -7.59
N ARG A 59 -10.70 19.91 -6.87
CA ARG A 59 -9.30 19.79 -7.31
C ARG A 59 -9.07 18.51 -8.12
N SER A 60 -8.04 18.50 -8.96
CA SER A 60 -7.65 17.27 -9.66
C SER A 60 -7.12 16.22 -8.69
N LEU A 61 -7.27 14.94 -9.04
CA LEU A 61 -6.82 13.84 -8.18
C LEU A 61 -5.30 13.87 -7.95
N GLY A 62 -4.52 14.23 -8.98
CA GLY A 62 -3.07 14.38 -8.85
C GLY A 62 -2.68 15.50 -7.89
N ASP A 63 -3.45 16.56 -7.87
CA ASP A 63 -3.24 17.67 -6.94
C ASP A 63 -3.63 17.29 -5.51
N CYS A 64 -4.71 16.51 -5.36
CA CYS A 64 -5.12 15.98 -4.05
C CYS A 64 -4.07 15.07 -3.41
N LYS A 65 -3.29 14.37 -4.21
CA LYS A 65 -2.20 13.51 -3.72
C LYS A 65 -1.11 14.29 -2.98
N LYS A 66 -0.94 15.56 -3.30
CA LYS A 66 0.04 16.44 -2.63
C LYS A 66 -0.30 16.72 -1.17
N ASP A 67 -1.54 16.51 -0.77
CA ASP A 67 -1.98 16.72 0.61
C ASP A 67 -1.73 15.49 1.50
N PHE A 68 -1.12 14.45 0.97
CA PHE A 68 -0.85 13.24 1.74
C PHE A 68 0.30 13.45 2.71
N GLU A 69 0.18 12.82 3.87
CA GLU A 69 1.20 12.82 4.90
C GLU A 69 2.44 12.00 4.49
N ALA A 70 3.55 12.29 5.13
CA ALA A 70 4.77 11.51 4.95
C ALA A 70 4.50 10.03 5.29
N GLY A 71 5.04 9.13 4.49
CA GLY A 71 4.80 7.69 4.62
C GLY A 71 3.68 7.17 3.72
N MET A 72 2.95 8.05 3.04
CA MET A 72 1.88 7.66 2.12
C MET A 72 2.29 7.70 0.64
N GLU A 73 3.58 7.78 0.36
CA GLU A 73 4.12 7.92 -1.00
C GLU A 73 3.75 6.74 -1.91
N LEU A 74 3.56 5.55 -1.33
CA LEU A 74 3.20 4.34 -2.05
C LEU A 74 1.70 4.22 -2.33
N VAL A 75 0.87 5.07 -1.74
CA VAL A 75 -0.58 5.04 -1.96
C VAL A 75 -0.89 5.55 -3.36
N MET A 76 -1.50 4.70 -4.17
CA MET A 76 -1.95 5.03 -5.52
C MET A 76 -3.44 5.36 -5.53
N LEU A 77 -3.80 6.40 -6.27
CA LEU A 77 -5.18 6.86 -6.36
C LEU A 77 -5.77 6.56 -7.74
N SER A 78 -7.02 6.15 -7.73
CA SER A 78 -7.85 6.05 -8.93
C SER A 78 -9.26 6.54 -8.62
N GLN A 79 -9.98 6.97 -9.65
CA GLN A 79 -11.34 7.49 -9.49
C GLN A 79 -12.28 6.90 -10.53
N ASP A 80 -13.56 6.81 -10.16
CA ASP A 80 -14.67 6.63 -11.07
C ASP A 80 -15.57 7.88 -10.98
N ALA A 81 -15.50 8.73 -12.00
CA ALA A 81 -16.23 10.00 -12.00
C ALA A 81 -17.74 9.82 -12.06
N GLN A 82 -18.23 8.74 -12.66
CA GLN A 82 -19.67 8.46 -12.75
C GLN A 82 -20.23 8.03 -11.38
N ALA A 83 -19.55 7.14 -10.71
CA ALA A 83 -19.91 6.67 -9.38
C ALA A 83 -19.49 7.63 -8.27
N LYS A 84 -18.68 8.66 -8.58
CA LYS A 84 -18.08 9.60 -7.63
C LYS A 84 -17.33 8.89 -6.51
N THR A 85 -16.48 7.93 -6.90
CA THR A 85 -15.66 7.18 -5.98
C THR A 85 -14.19 7.49 -6.19
N VAL A 86 -13.42 7.40 -5.11
CA VAL A 86 -11.96 7.41 -5.15
C VAL A 86 -11.45 6.16 -4.43
N THR A 87 -10.60 5.42 -5.10
CA THR A 87 -9.94 4.24 -4.54
C THR A 87 -8.49 4.55 -4.27
N ALA A 88 -8.06 4.30 -3.05
CA ALA A 88 -6.65 4.34 -2.67
C ALA A 88 -6.15 2.92 -2.49
N ARG A 89 -5.00 2.64 -3.10
CA ARG A 89 -4.38 1.32 -3.04
C ARG A 89 -2.97 1.44 -2.49
N PHE A 90 -2.70 0.67 -1.45
CA PHE A 90 -1.34 0.40 -1.02
C PHE A 90 -0.90 -0.91 -1.70
N PRO A 91 0.15 -0.91 -2.54
CA PRO A 91 0.48 -2.08 -3.37
C PRO A 91 0.57 -3.37 -2.55
N LEU A 92 -0.10 -4.42 -3.01
CA LEU A 92 -0.11 -5.77 -2.45
C LEU A 92 -0.74 -5.93 -1.06
N LEU A 93 -1.02 -4.85 -0.32
CA LEU A 93 -1.39 -4.92 1.09
C LEU A 93 -2.81 -4.47 1.39
N ALA A 94 -3.28 -3.39 0.77
CA ALA A 94 -4.60 -2.84 1.09
C ALA A 94 -5.20 -2.05 -0.06
N ARG A 95 -6.51 -1.95 -0.04
CA ARG A 95 -7.30 -1.15 -0.96
C ARG A 95 -8.55 -0.67 -0.23
N GLN A 96 -8.84 0.62 -0.34
CA GLN A 96 -10.03 1.23 0.23
C GLN A 96 -10.68 2.17 -0.77
N THR A 97 -12.00 2.18 -0.80
CA THR A 97 -12.79 3.05 -1.69
C THR A 97 -13.68 3.96 -0.85
N ALA A 98 -13.65 5.24 -1.16
CA ALA A 98 -14.57 6.23 -0.61
C ALA A 98 -15.53 6.70 -1.69
N THR A 99 -16.81 6.80 -1.34
CA THR A 99 -17.87 7.25 -2.24
C THR A 99 -18.41 8.59 -1.74
N TYR A 100 -18.54 9.56 -2.64
CA TYR A 100 -19.16 10.84 -2.34
C TYR A 100 -20.70 10.71 -2.35
N HIS A 101 -21.30 11.11 -1.25
CA HIS A 101 -22.74 11.21 -1.10
C HIS A 101 -23.13 12.68 -0.84
N PRO A 102 -23.98 13.28 -1.68
CA PRO A 102 -24.43 14.66 -1.45
C PRO A 102 -25.04 14.83 -0.06
N GLY A 103 -24.58 15.85 0.67
CA GLY A 103 -25.02 16.13 2.04
C GLY A 103 -24.31 15.29 3.14
N LEU A 104 -23.67 14.19 2.78
CA LEU A 104 -22.99 13.30 3.74
C LEU A 104 -21.47 13.32 3.60
N GLY A 105 -20.95 13.86 2.49
CA GLY A 105 -19.53 13.85 2.20
C GLY A 105 -19.03 12.50 1.68
N CYS A 106 -17.74 12.26 1.80
CA CYS A 106 -17.14 11.03 1.34
C CYS A 106 -17.14 9.98 2.45
N GLN A 107 -17.73 8.82 2.16
CA GLN A 107 -17.83 7.71 3.09
C GLN A 107 -17.05 6.51 2.57
N LEU A 108 -16.31 5.87 3.47
CA LEU A 108 -15.61 4.62 3.17
C LEU A 108 -16.59 3.45 3.08
N GLU A 109 -16.23 2.44 2.27
CA GLU A 109 -16.94 1.18 2.29
C GLU A 109 -16.86 0.54 3.67
N PRO A 110 -17.93 -0.22 4.08
CA PRO A 110 -17.88 -0.95 5.33
C PRO A 110 -16.69 -1.92 5.37
N TRP A 111 -16.11 -2.05 6.55
CA TRP A 111 -15.04 -3.02 6.77
C TRP A 111 -15.57 -4.43 6.54
N ARG A 112 -14.81 -5.19 5.78
CA ARG A 112 -15.04 -6.63 5.65
C ARG A 112 -14.08 -7.35 6.57
N ASP A 113 -14.61 -8.02 7.54
CA ASP A 113 -13.84 -8.89 8.42
C ASP A 113 -13.36 -10.14 7.66
#